data_f499dd35832e0fb3350bde500fbfc837
#
_entry.id   f499dd35832e0fb3350bde500fbfc837
#
_cell.length_a   1.000
_cell.length_b   1.000
_cell.length_c   1.000
_cell.angle_alpha   90.00
_cell.angle_beta   90.00
_cell.angle_gamma   90.00
#
_symmetry.space_group_name_H-M   'P 1'
#
loop_
_entity.id
_entity.type
_entity.pdbx_description
1 polymer ?
#
loop_
_entity_poly.entity_id
_entity_poly.type
_entity_poly.pdbx_seq_one_letter_code
_entity_poly.pdbx_strand_id
1 'polypeptide(L)'
;MVDGLIVLAHGVLGFGNPLGLPSLVNYFNGVEEHLRQEGHQVFSPQVNPFGSIAQRGAELASAISRVLADGQKTHIIAHSMGGLDARYALVNVPGFVDRVATLVTIGTPHRGSPVADAIVNNTALSAQLPSFLTEQLQRNAGALHDLTTDSCAHFNQTTVESSAIRRIAVPGDASQGGHELILFQVAALIGQLTGEVNDGVVTAGSALREGYTHLDPWPADHAGEIGWSLHSFFPAQLTQRFLPPPTHLAWYDQIVAML
;
A
#
# COMPACT_ATOMS: atom_id res chain seq x y z
N MET A 1 0.11 -22.21 9.82
CA MET A 1 -0.03 -20.93 10.56
C MET A 1 1.35 -20.26 10.58
N VAL A 2 1.42 -18.99 10.29
CA VAL A 2 2.65 -18.21 10.43
C VAL A 2 2.97 -18.05 11.92
N ASP A 3 4.24 -18.19 12.27
CA ASP A 3 4.71 -17.92 13.62
C ASP A 3 4.88 -16.40 13.81
N GLY A 4 4.03 -15.82 14.66
CA GLY A 4 4.03 -14.38 14.92
C GLY A 4 2.73 -13.67 14.51
N LEU A 5 2.74 -12.36 14.72
CA LEU A 5 1.62 -11.48 14.39
C LEU A 5 1.76 -10.94 12.96
N ILE A 6 0.74 -11.07 12.14
CA ILE A 6 0.66 -10.39 10.84
C ILE A 6 0.08 -8.99 11.07
N VAL A 7 0.80 -7.97 10.64
CA VAL A 7 0.33 -6.58 10.69
C VAL A 7 0.03 -6.10 9.28
N LEU A 8 -1.18 -5.56 9.08
CA LEU A 8 -1.59 -4.93 7.82
C LEU A 8 -1.47 -3.40 7.96
N ALA A 9 -0.44 -2.82 7.34
CA ALA A 9 -0.16 -1.38 7.44
C ALA A 9 -0.72 -0.64 6.22
N HIS A 10 -1.72 0.22 6.46
CA HIS A 10 -2.43 0.95 5.41
C HIS A 10 -1.65 2.15 4.86
N GLY A 11 -1.97 2.56 3.62
CA GLY A 11 -1.40 3.73 2.96
C GLY A 11 -2.07 5.06 3.33
N VAL A 12 -1.77 6.09 2.54
CA VAL A 12 -2.47 7.38 2.60
C VAL A 12 -3.94 7.19 2.22
N LEU A 13 -4.82 8.03 2.73
CA LEU A 13 -6.28 7.92 2.55
C LEU A 13 -6.91 6.69 3.23
N GLY A 14 -6.23 6.08 4.17
CA GLY A 14 -6.60 4.83 4.85
C GLY A 14 -8.04 4.71 5.34
N PHE A 15 -8.82 5.79 5.43
CA PHE A 15 -10.25 5.81 5.79
C PHE A 15 -10.96 7.08 5.30
N GLY A 16 -10.39 7.77 4.32
CA GLY A 16 -11.13 8.79 3.61
C GLY A 16 -12.22 8.08 2.79
N ASN A 17 -13.45 8.24 3.21
CA ASN A 17 -14.62 7.78 2.48
C ASN A 17 -14.75 8.58 1.16
N PRO A 18 -14.12 8.17 0.05
CA PRO A 18 -14.15 8.95 -1.18
C PRO A 18 -15.56 9.05 -1.79
N LEU A 19 -16.49 8.21 -1.29
CA LEU A 19 -17.84 8.10 -1.80
C LEU A 19 -18.92 8.35 -0.73
N GLY A 20 -18.57 8.87 0.46
CA GLY A 20 -19.54 9.13 1.53
C GLY A 20 -20.13 7.85 2.14
N LEU A 21 -19.50 6.69 1.99
CA LEU A 21 -19.96 5.44 2.56
C LEU A 21 -19.64 5.36 4.07
N PRO A 22 -20.46 4.67 4.88
CA PRO A 22 -20.23 4.57 6.31
C PRO A 22 -18.87 3.97 6.66
N SER A 23 -18.28 4.37 7.78
CA SER A 23 -16.97 4.01 8.32
C SER A 23 -16.72 2.51 8.63
N LEU A 24 -17.49 1.62 8.02
CA LEU A 24 -17.39 0.16 8.15
C LEU A 24 -16.42 -0.47 7.13
N VAL A 25 -15.77 0.34 6.34
CA VAL A 25 -14.95 -0.15 5.24
C VAL A 25 -13.53 -0.37 5.74
N ASN A 26 -13.14 -1.63 5.87
CA ASN A 26 -11.78 -2.05 6.15
C ASN A 26 -10.86 -1.67 4.97
N TYR A 27 -9.74 -1.00 5.22
CA TYR A 27 -8.78 -0.60 4.18
C TYR A 27 -8.36 -1.79 3.30
N PHE A 28 -7.98 -2.88 3.91
CA PHE A 28 -7.68 -4.15 3.26
C PHE A 28 -8.97 -4.97 3.11
N ASN A 29 -9.73 -4.72 2.06
CA ASN A 29 -11.06 -5.26 1.86
C ASN A 29 -11.13 -6.79 2.00
N GLY A 30 -11.63 -7.28 3.13
CA GLY A 30 -11.78 -8.71 3.45
C GLY A 30 -10.48 -9.45 3.80
N VAL A 31 -9.28 -8.88 3.60
CA VAL A 31 -7.99 -9.57 3.83
C VAL A 31 -7.81 -9.95 5.30
N GLU A 32 -8.09 -9.02 6.23
CA GLU A 32 -7.93 -9.28 7.67
C GLU A 32 -8.83 -10.43 8.14
N GLU A 33 -10.08 -10.42 7.71
CA GLU A 33 -11.05 -11.46 8.04
C GLU A 33 -10.64 -12.81 7.44
N HIS A 34 -10.25 -12.82 6.17
CA HIS A 34 -9.78 -14.02 5.47
C HIS A 34 -8.60 -14.66 6.19
N LEU A 35 -7.55 -13.89 6.49
CA LEU A 35 -6.37 -14.43 7.16
C LEU A 35 -6.66 -14.92 8.59
N ARG A 36 -7.60 -14.28 9.30
CA ARG A 36 -8.06 -14.79 10.60
C ARG A 36 -8.83 -16.10 10.49
N GLN A 37 -9.66 -16.27 9.46
CA GLN A 37 -10.36 -17.54 9.18
C GLN A 37 -9.38 -18.65 8.85
N GLU A 38 -8.25 -18.34 8.21
CA GLU A 38 -7.14 -19.29 7.98
C GLU A 38 -6.29 -19.55 9.26
N GLY A 39 -6.67 -18.99 10.41
CA GLY A 39 -6.06 -19.24 11.72
C GLY A 39 -4.87 -18.35 12.05
N HIS A 40 -4.62 -17.28 11.30
CA HIS A 40 -3.53 -16.34 11.58
C HIS A 40 -3.93 -15.28 12.61
N GLN A 41 -2.96 -14.84 13.42
CA GLN A 41 -3.12 -13.64 14.24
C GLN A 41 -2.88 -12.41 13.36
N VAL A 42 -3.89 -11.56 13.23
CA VAL A 42 -3.83 -10.37 12.35
C VAL A 42 -4.21 -9.12 13.13
N PHE A 43 -3.44 -8.05 12.92
CA PHE A 43 -3.67 -6.73 13.47
C PHE A 43 -3.55 -5.65 12.40
N SER A 44 -4.56 -4.80 12.29
CA SER A 44 -4.60 -3.66 11.36
C SER A 44 -4.57 -2.36 12.15
N PRO A 45 -3.38 -1.83 12.49
CA PRO A 45 -3.27 -0.56 13.21
C PRO A 45 -3.76 0.60 12.33
N GLN A 46 -4.41 1.55 12.97
CA GLN A 46 -4.72 2.83 12.35
C GLN A 46 -3.67 3.86 12.74
N VAL A 47 -3.06 4.48 11.74
CA VAL A 47 -2.18 5.63 11.90
C VAL A 47 -2.85 6.86 11.30
N ASN A 48 -2.35 8.07 11.62
CA ASN A 48 -2.91 9.29 11.05
C ASN A 48 -2.89 9.26 9.51
N PRO A 49 -4.04 9.20 8.82
CA PRO A 49 -4.08 9.05 7.37
C PRO A 49 -3.48 10.26 6.61
N PHE A 50 -3.24 11.38 7.30
CA PHE A 50 -2.75 12.65 6.77
C PHE A 50 -1.37 13.04 7.32
N GLY A 51 -0.80 12.19 8.19
CA GLY A 51 0.49 12.42 8.79
C GLY A 51 1.66 12.26 7.82
N SER A 52 2.81 12.80 8.18
CA SER A 52 4.06 12.53 7.48
C SER A 52 4.51 11.07 7.66
N ILE A 53 5.40 10.58 6.80
CA ILE A 53 6.04 9.27 6.95
C ILE A 53 6.64 9.11 8.36
N ALA A 54 7.31 10.14 8.88
CA ALA A 54 7.91 10.10 10.20
C ALA A 54 6.88 9.94 11.32
N GLN A 55 5.80 10.73 11.28
CA GLN A 55 4.72 10.63 12.26
C GLN A 55 4.04 9.26 12.19
N ARG A 56 3.61 8.84 11.00
CA ARG A 56 2.91 7.58 10.78
C ARG A 56 3.77 6.36 11.13
N GLY A 57 5.06 6.39 10.79
CA GLY A 57 6.01 5.33 11.15
C GLY A 57 6.19 5.19 12.67
N ALA A 58 6.28 6.30 13.41
CA ALA A 58 6.34 6.28 14.87
C ALA A 58 5.03 5.75 15.49
N GLU A 59 3.87 6.16 14.96
CA GLU A 59 2.55 5.66 15.38
C GLU A 59 2.40 4.16 15.10
N LEU A 60 2.84 3.68 13.91
CA LEU A 60 2.84 2.27 13.53
C LEU A 60 3.66 1.42 14.50
N ALA A 61 4.91 1.82 14.75
CA ALA A 61 5.79 1.13 15.70
C ALA A 61 5.20 1.09 17.12
N SER A 62 4.63 2.21 17.57
CA SER A 62 3.97 2.31 18.87
C SER A 62 2.74 1.39 18.97
N ALA A 63 1.91 1.35 17.93
CA ALA A 63 0.71 0.50 17.89
C ALA A 63 1.09 -1.00 17.93
N ILE A 64 2.08 -1.41 17.14
CA ILE A 64 2.58 -2.79 17.11
C ILE A 64 3.18 -3.16 18.47
N SER A 65 4.03 -2.31 19.05
CA SER A 65 4.70 -2.58 20.33
C SER A 65 3.75 -2.78 21.49
N ARG A 66 2.56 -2.17 21.44
CA ARG A 66 1.52 -2.32 22.48
C ARG A 66 0.81 -3.67 22.47
N VAL A 67 0.76 -4.35 21.34
CA VAL A 67 0.02 -5.62 21.16
C VAL A 67 0.96 -6.82 21.11
N LEU A 68 2.24 -6.61 20.84
CA LEU A 68 3.23 -7.68 20.72
C LEU A 68 3.68 -8.14 22.11
N ALA A 69 3.58 -9.44 22.37
CA ALA A 69 4.14 -10.04 23.57
C ALA A 69 5.67 -9.98 23.58
N ASP A 70 6.27 -10.11 24.77
CA ASP A 70 7.73 -10.15 24.91
C ASP A 70 8.32 -11.33 24.12
N GLY A 71 9.36 -11.04 23.33
CA GLY A 71 10.03 -12.01 22.48
C GLY A 71 9.29 -12.40 21.20
N GLN A 72 8.04 -11.98 21.03
CA GLN A 72 7.26 -12.20 19.80
C GLN A 72 7.77 -11.30 18.69
N LYS A 73 7.81 -11.82 17.46
CA LYS A 73 8.06 -11.04 16.24
C LYS A 73 6.79 -10.83 15.43
N THR A 74 6.84 -9.84 14.57
CA THR A 74 5.76 -9.52 13.65
C THR A 74 6.21 -9.59 12.19
N HIS A 75 5.27 -9.87 11.31
CA HIS A 75 5.40 -9.74 9.86
C HIS A 75 4.54 -8.55 9.43
N ILE A 76 5.12 -7.57 8.78
CA ILE A 76 4.41 -6.38 8.31
C ILE A 76 4.11 -6.55 6.82
N ILE A 77 2.83 -6.55 6.45
CA ILE A 77 2.36 -6.46 5.07
C ILE A 77 1.83 -5.03 4.90
N ALA A 78 2.55 -4.24 4.15
CA ALA A 78 2.30 -2.81 4.02
C ALA A 78 1.91 -2.45 2.59
N HIS A 79 0.84 -1.68 2.44
CA HIS A 79 0.40 -1.18 1.14
C HIS A 79 0.71 0.31 0.99
N SER A 80 1.15 0.72 -0.20
CA SER A 80 1.34 2.12 -0.55
C SER A 80 2.30 2.86 0.41
N MET A 81 1.93 4.04 0.91
CA MET A 81 2.70 4.82 1.89
C MET A 81 3.02 4.02 3.17
N GLY A 82 2.19 3.04 3.54
CA GLY A 82 2.44 2.17 4.71
C GLY A 82 3.79 1.44 4.66
N GLY A 83 4.31 1.16 3.47
CA GLY A 83 5.64 0.60 3.29
C GLY A 83 6.76 1.59 3.65
N LEU A 84 6.59 2.88 3.35
CA LEU A 84 7.52 3.94 3.77
C LEU A 84 7.45 4.18 5.28
N ASP A 85 6.25 4.14 5.87
CA ASP A 85 6.05 4.24 7.31
C ASP A 85 6.78 3.11 8.05
N ALA A 86 6.63 1.87 7.57
CA ALA A 86 7.30 0.71 8.12
C ALA A 86 8.84 0.82 7.99
N ARG A 87 9.35 1.28 6.86
CA ARG A 87 10.78 1.53 6.66
C ARG A 87 11.32 2.58 7.62
N TYR A 88 10.57 3.69 7.78
CA TYR A 88 10.93 4.71 8.77
C TYR A 88 11.00 4.12 10.18
N ALA A 89 9.99 3.37 10.58
CA ALA A 89 9.92 2.74 11.90
C ALA A 89 11.12 1.79 12.15
N LEU A 90 11.46 0.96 11.17
CA LEU A 90 12.57 0.02 11.26
C LEU A 90 13.93 0.69 11.47
N VAL A 91 14.13 1.90 10.96
CA VAL A 91 15.41 2.62 11.02
C VAL A 91 15.44 3.61 12.19
N ASN A 92 14.34 4.33 12.43
CA ASN A 92 14.34 5.50 13.31
C ASN A 92 13.70 5.23 14.69
N VAL A 93 13.00 4.09 14.88
CA VAL A 93 12.45 3.73 16.19
C VAL A 93 13.37 2.73 16.87
N PRO A 94 14.03 3.09 17.99
CA PRO A 94 15.01 2.23 18.66
C PRO A 94 14.44 0.86 19.03
N GLY A 95 15.14 -0.21 18.66
CA GLY A 95 14.79 -1.61 18.96
C GLY A 95 13.59 -2.16 18.16
N PHE A 96 12.93 -1.37 17.34
CA PHE A 96 11.76 -1.84 16.58
C PHE A 96 12.15 -2.89 15.52
N VAL A 97 13.30 -2.77 14.89
CA VAL A 97 13.80 -3.74 13.91
C VAL A 97 13.92 -5.15 14.49
N ASP A 98 14.26 -5.29 15.76
CA ASP A 98 14.39 -6.58 16.45
C ASP A 98 13.04 -7.28 16.66
N ARG A 99 11.95 -6.52 16.58
CA ARG A 99 10.58 -7.00 16.73
C ARG A 99 9.94 -7.41 15.40
N VAL A 100 10.61 -7.21 14.27
CA VAL A 100 10.10 -7.51 12.94
C VAL A 100 10.89 -8.65 12.30
N ALA A 101 10.19 -9.65 11.78
CA ALA A 101 10.77 -10.77 11.04
C ALA A 101 10.81 -10.49 9.54
N THR A 102 9.73 -9.94 9.00
CA THR A 102 9.56 -9.70 7.56
C THR A 102 8.82 -8.39 7.30
N LEU A 103 9.25 -7.65 6.29
CA LEU A 103 8.50 -6.55 5.69
C LEU A 103 8.14 -6.91 4.26
N VAL A 104 6.85 -6.93 3.95
CA VAL A 104 6.32 -7.02 2.58
C VAL A 104 5.75 -5.67 2.21
N THR A 105 6.14 -5.13 1.06
CA THR A 105 5.62 -3.87 0.52
C THR A 105 4.87 -4.13 -0.78
N ILE A 106 3.64 -3.64 -0.87
CA ILE A 106 2.74 -3.81 -2.02
C ILE A 106 2.44 -2.42 -2.57
N GLY A 107 2.70 -2.16 -3.84
CA GLY A 107 2.47 -0.86 -4.47
C GLY A 107 3.13 0.33 -3.73
N THR A 108 4.20 0.10 -2.97
CA THR A 108 4.85 1.15 -2.17
C THR A 108 5.72 2.03 -3.05
N PRO A 109 5.53 3.36 -3.03
CA PRO A 109 6.31 4.29 -3.85
C PRO A 109 7.71 4.55 -3.25
N HIS A 110 8.59 3.53 -3.29
CA HIS A 110 9.96 3.65 -2.76
C HIS A 110 10.79 4.75 -3.41
N ARG A 111 10.45 5.13 -4.65
CA ARG A 111 11.09 6.20 -5.41
C ARG A 111 10.12 7.32 -5.77
N GLY A 112 8.98 7.41 -5.09
CA GLY A 112 7.95 8.40 -5.34
C GLY A 112 6.88 7.95 -6.31
N SER A 113 5.88 8.80 -6.49
CA SER A 113 4.71 8.59 -7.33
C SER A 113 4.57 9.70 -8.37
N PRO A 114 4.42 9.37 -9.67
CA PRO A 114 4.13 10.36 -10.70
C PRO A 114 2.85 11.15 -10.44
N VAL A 115 1.86 10.54 -9.77
CA VAL A 115 0.61 11.19 -9.37
C VAL A 115 0.88 12.22 -8.28
N ALA A 116 1.71 11.89 -7.28
CA ALA A 116 2.10 12.83 -6.23
C ALA A 116 2.85 14.04 -6.82
N ASP A 117 3.83 13.80 -7.70
CA ASP A 117 4.56 14.85 -8.41
C ASP A 117 3.61 15.75 -9.21
N ALA A 118 2.66 15.14 -9.93
CA ALA A 118 1.72 15.89 -10.76
C ALA A 118 0.85 16.83 -9.92
N ILE A 119 0.35 16.37 -8.80
CA ILE A 119 -0.57 17.13 -7.93
C ILE A 119 0.20 18.21 -7.15
N VAL A 120 1.34 17.87 -6.55
CA VAL A 120 2.12 18.79 -5.74
C VAL A 120 2.69 19.91 -6.62
N ASN A 121 3.17 19.58 -7.81
CA ASN A 121 3.79 20.54 -8.73
C ASN A 121 2.78 21.16 -9.71
N ASN A 122 1.49 20.83 -9.59
CA ASN A 122 0.40 21.33 -10.44
C ASN A 122 0.73 21.24 -11.95
N THR A 123 1.19 20.07 -12.38
CA THR A 123 1.59 19.85 -13.79
C THR A 123 0.39 19.62 -14.70
N ALA A 124 0.61 19.61 -16.02
CA ALA A 124 -0.42 19.30 -17.00
C ALA A 124 -1.05 17.89 -16.79
N LEU A 125 -0.31 16.96 -16.16
CA LEU A 125 -0.83 15.65 -15.78
C LEU A 125 -1.93 15.77 -14.71
N SER A 126 -1.80 16.68 -13.74
CA SER A 126 -2.82 16.84 -12.69
C SER A 126 -4.19 17.22 -13.27
N ALA A 127 -4.24 17.98 -14.35
CA ALA A 127 -5.47 18.36 -15.03
C ALA A 127 -6.14 17.19 -15.78
N GLN A 128 -5.43 16.11 -16.00
CA GLN A 128 -5.93 14.90 -16.67
C GLN A 128 -6.35 13.79 -15.68
N LEU A 129 -6.02 13.97 -14.39
CA LEU A 129 -6.44 13.04 -13.36
C LEU A 129 -7.93 13.20 -13.04
N PRO A 130 -8.64 12.14 -12.65
CA PRO A 130 -10.02 12.24 -12.20
C PRO A 130 -10.16 13.22 -11.04
N SER A 131 -11.18 14.11 -11.08
CA SER A 131 -11.37 15.15 -10.06
C SER A 131 -11.52 14.60 -8.65
N PHE A 132 -12.17 13.45 -8.49
CA PHE A 132 -12.30 12.81 -7.18
C PHE A 132 -10.93 12.42 -6.58
N LEU A 133 -9.97 12.03 -7.41
CA LEU A 133 -8.61 11.68 -6.97
C LEU A 133 -7.83 12.94 -6.60
N THR A 134 -7.86 13.97 -7.45
CA THR A 134 -7.16 15.24 -7.19
C THR A 134 -7.67 15.95 -5.95
N GLU A 135 -9.00 16.03 -5.75
CA GLU A 135 -9.59 16.64 -4.57
C GLU A 135 -9.22 15.92 -3.27
N GLN A 136 -9.26 14.60 -3.27
CA GLN A 136 -8.88 13.78 -2.13
C GLN A 136 -7.40 13.95 -1.78
N LEU A 137 -6.54 13.94 -2.78
CA LEU A 137 -5.10 14.05 -2.58
C LEU A 137 -4.69 15.47 -2.18
N GLN A 138 -5.32 16.51 -2.73
CA GLN A 138 -5.05 17.90 -2.35
C GLN A 138 -5.44 18.20 -0.89
N ARG A 139 -6.54 17.61 -0.39
CA ARG A 139 -6.90 17.72 1.03
C ARG A 139 -5.84 17.13 1.97
N ASN A 140 -4.96 16.29 1.44
CA ASN A 140 -3.92 15.55 2.16
C ASN A 140 -2.50 15.99 1.74
N ALA A 141 -2.35 17.26 1.39
CA ALA A 141 -1.13 17.81 0.77
C ALA A 141 0.18 17.48 1.53
N GLY A 142 0.13 17.39 2.87
CA GLY A 142 1.32 17.06 3.68
C GLY A 142 1.82 15.63 3.41
N ALA A 143 0.94 14.64 3.52
CA ALA A 143 1.29 13.25 3.23
C ALA A 143 1.67 13.05 1.76
N LEU A 144 0.98 13.75 0.84
CA LEU A 144 1.25 13.67 -0.58
C LEU A 144 2.63 14.22 -0.95
N HIS A 145 3.09 15.29 -0.28
CA HIS A 145 4.43 15.85 -0.49
C HIS A 145 5.52 14.82 -0.19
N ASP A 146 5.35 14.01 0.86
CA ASP A 146 6.31 12.96 1.22
C ASP A 146 6.40 11.85 0.15
N LEU A 147 5.38 11.74 -0.72
CA LEU A 147 5.32 10.75 -1.80
C LEU A 147 5.85 11.27 -3.14
N THR A 148 6.34 12.51 -3.22
CA THR A 148 6.99 13.01 -4.43
C THR A 148 8.33 12.30 -4.67
N THR A 149 8.76 12.27 -5.92
CA THR A 149 10.05 11.68 -6.32
C THR A 149 11.21 12.28 -5.54
N ASP A 150 11.25 13.62 -5.40
CA ASP A 150 12.30 14.32 -4.67
C ASP A 150 12.30 13.99 -3.18
N SER A 151 11.13 13.97 -2.54
CA SER A 151 11.00 13.62 -1.12
C SER A 151 11.40 12.17 -0.86
N CYS A 152 10.99 11.23 -1.72
CA CYS A 152 11.40 9.83 -1.61
C CYS A 152 12.90 9.63 -1.86
N ALA A 153 13.51 10.41 -2.76
CA ALA A 153 14.96 10.39 -2.95
C ALA A 153 15.70 10.83 -1.68
N HIS A 154 15.25 11.91 -1.04
CA HIS A 154 15.78 12.36 0.25
C HIS A 154 15.56 11.33 1.37
N PHE A 155 14.35 10.78 1.46
CA PHE A 155 14.01 9.71 2.40
C PHE A 155 14.93 8.51 2.25
N ASN A 156 15.23 8.09 1.03
CA ASN A 156 16.13 6.96 0.76
C ASN A 156 17.57 7.21 1.19
N GLN A 157 18.06 8.46 1.13
CA GLN A 157 19.40 8.84 1.58
C GLN A 157 19.50 8.84 3.11
N THR A 158 18.44 9.21 3.80
CA THR A 158 18.42 9.35 5.28
C THR A 158 17.91 8.12 5.99
N THR A 159 17.23 7.20 5.29
CA THR A 159 16.65 5.97 5.86
C THR A 159 17.37 4.75 5.28
N VAL A 160 18.56 4.50 5.82
CA VAL A 160 19.42 3.38 5.41
C VAL A 160 19.04 2.14 6.21
N GLU A 161 18.45 1.16 5.54
CA GLU A 161 17.95 -0.06 6.15
C GLU A 161 19.07 -1.09 6.39
N SER A 162 19.07 -1.73 7.55
CA SER A 162 19.93 -2.86 7.84
C SER A 162 19.43 -4.14 7.13
N SER A 163 20.32 -5.11 6.89
CA SER A 163 19.92 -6.41 6.32
C SER A 163 19.31 -7.39 7.33
N ALA A 164 18.98 -6.92 8.54
CA ALA A 164 18.58 -7.79 9.66
C ALA A 164 17.26 -8.53 9.48
N ILE A 165 16.39 -8.08 8.57
CA ILE A 165 15.08 -8.67 8.32
C ILE A 165 14.90 -9.04 6.85
N ARG A 166 14.00 -9.99 6.60
CA ARG A 166 13.59 -10.33 5.24
C ARG A 166 12.69 -9.23 4.66
N ARG A 167 12.88 -8.92 3.38
CA ARG A 167 12.10 -7.90 2.67
C ARG A 167 11.62 -8.42 1.33
N ILE A 168 10.36 -8.12 1.01
CA ILE A 168 9.70 -8.52 -0.24
C ILE A 168 9.01 -7.29 -0.81
N ALA A 169 9.10 -7.09 -2.11
CA ALA A 169 8.41 -6.02 -2.82
C ALA A 169 7.53 -6.58 -3.93
N VAL A 170 6.30 -6.09 -3.98
CA VAL A 170 5.29 -6.49 -4.96
C VAL A 170 4.79 -5.24 -5.68
N PRO A 171 5.04 -5.09 -6.97
CA PRO A 171 4.42 -4.02 -7.77
C PRO A 171 3.04 -4.44 -8.26
N GLY A 172 2.23 -3.48 -8.71
CA GLY A 172 1.01 -3.73 -9.46
C GLY A 172 1.17 -3.45 -10.95
N ASP A 173 0.34 -4.11 -11.75
CA ASP A 173 0.21 -3.91 -13.19
C ASP A 173 -1.26 -3.77 -13.57
N ALA A 174 -1.73 -2.55 -13.65
CA ALA A 174 -3.10 -2.23 -14.01
C ALA A 174 -3.43 -2.59 -15.47
N SER A 175 -2.44 -2.86 -16.33
CA SER A 175 -2.67 -3.20 -17.72
C SER A 175 -3.14 -4.65 -17.90
N GLN A 176 -2.86 -5.52 -16.94
CA GLN A 176 -3.18 -6.95 -16.99
C GLN A 176 -4.47 -7.31 -16.25
N GLY A 177 -5.04 -6.38 -15.48
CA GLY A 177 -6.30 -6.60 -14.76
C GLY A 177 -7.51 -6.63 -15.70
N GLY A 178 -8.59 -7.26 -15.22
CA GLY A 178 -9.87 -7.31 -15.91
C GLY A 178 -10.69 -6.02 -15.78
N HIS A 179 -12.02 -6.16 -15.76
CA HIS A 179 -12.96 -5.02 -15.64
C HIS A 179 -13.05 -4.39 -14.24
N GLU A 180 -12.19 -4.79 -13.32
CA GLU A 180 -12.22 -4.40 -11.92
C GLU A 180 -11.41 -3.14 -11.62
N LEU A 181 -10.65 -2.65 -12.61
CA LEU A 181 -9.68 -1.58 -12.42
C LEU A 181 -10.35 -0.21 -12.28
N ILE A 182 -10.19 0.41 -11.12
CA ILE A 182 -10.70 1.76 -10.83
C ILE A 182 -9.78 2.82 -11.45
N LEU A 183 -8.48 2.57 -11.44
CA LEU A 183 -7.45 3.52 -11.87
C LEU A 183 -6.88 3.22 -13.26
N PHE A 184 -7.54 2.39 -14.06
CA PHE A 184 -7.05 1.98 -15.38
C PHE A 184 -6.71 3.15 -16.31
N GLN A 185 -7.54 4.18 -16.34
CA GLN A 185 -7.27 5.36 -17.20
C GLN A 185 -6.04 6.13 -16.73
N VAL A 186 -5.85 6.23 -15.42
CA VAL A 186 -4.66 6.86 -14.82
C VAL A 186 -3.43 6.03 -15.13
N ALA A 187 -3.52 4.69 -15.03
CA ALA A 187 -2.43 3.78 -15.36
C ALA A 187 -2.01 3.89 -16.83
N ALA A 188 -2.96 3.96 -17.75
CA ALA A 188 -2.68 4.15 -19.17
C ALA A 188 -1.95 5.47 -19.43
N LEU A 189 -2.35 6.54 -18.75
CA LEU A 189 -1.71 7.86 -18.87
C LEU A 189 -0.28 7.84 -18.31
N ILE A 190 -0.06 7.26 -17.12
CA ILE A 190 1.27 7.11 -16.53
C ILE A 190 2.16 6.25 -17.44
N GLY A 191 1.64 5.13 -17.97
CA GLY A 191 2.38 4.28 -18.89
C GLY A 191 2.83 5.00 -20.17
N GLN A 192 1.99 5.89 -20.72
CA GLN A 192 2.37 6.74 -21.86
C GLN A 192 3.47 7.74 -21.53
N LEU A 193 3.47 8.28 -20.31
CA LEU A 193 4.45 9.30 -19.89
C LEU A 193 5.78 8.70 -19.45
N THR A 194 5.77 7.57 -18.79
CA THR A 194 6.96 6.96 -18.18
C THR A 194 7.54 5.80 -18.98
N GLY A 195 6.73 5.16 -19.81
CA GLY A 195 7.08 3.90 -20.48
C GLY A 195 7.10 2.68 -19.55
N GLU A 196 6.67 2.84 -18.30
CA GLU A 196 6.73 1.79 -17.28
C GLU A 196 5.37 1.15 -17.02
N VAL A 197 5.40 -0.14 -16.65
CA VAL A 197 4.30 -0.84 -15.98
C VAL A 197 3.97 -0.12 -14.68
N ASN A 198 2.69 0.05 -14.37
CA ASN A 198 2.25 0.76 -13.18
C ASN A 198 0.85 0.33 -12.74
N ASP A 199 0.51 0.64 -11.51
CA ASP A 199 -0.79 0.36 -10.88
C ASP A 199 -1.79 1.54 -10.96
N GLY A 200 -1.46 2.60 -11.67
CA GLY A 200 -2.25 3.84 -11.76
C GLY A 200 -1.89 4.90 -10.73
N VAL A 201 -0.96 4.61 -9.81
CA VAL A 201 -0.42 5.55 -8.81
C VAL A 201 1.10 5.45 -8.73
N VAL A 202 1.63 4.24 -8.76
CA VAL A 202 3.05 3.93 -8.56
C VAL A 202 3.55 3.12 -9.75
N THR A 203 4.73 3.45 -10.29
CA THR A 203 5.37 2.62 -11.33
C THR A 203 6.02 1.39 -10.72
N ALA A 204 6.12 0.30 -11.47
CA ALA A 204 6.80 -0.91 -11.02
C ALA A 204 8.26 -0.61 -10.62
N GLY A 205 8.96 0.25 -11.38
CA GLY A 205 10.29 0.70 -11.03
C GLY A 205 10.37 1.42 -9.68
N SER A 206 9.33 2.15 -9.29
CA SER A 206 9.23 2.79 -7.96
C SER A 206 8.85 1.78 -6.87
N ALA A 207 7.97 0.81 -7.16
CA ALA A 207 7.52 -0.18 -6.19
C ALA A 207 8.61 -1.22 -5.84
N LEU A 208 9.55 -1.46 -6.74
CA LEU A 208 10.67 -2.35 -6.52
C LEU A 208 11.85 -1.61 -5.87
N ARG A 209 12.52 -2.27 -4.92
CA ARG A 209 13.66 -1.71 -4.20
C ARG A 209 14.83 -2.70 -4.17
N GLU A 210 16.04 -2.17 -4.36
CA GLU A 210 17.27 -2.94 -4.23
C GLU A 210 17.40 -3.56 -2.82
N GLY A 211 17.87 -4.80 -2.73
CA GLY A 211 17.97 -5.55 -1.49
C GLY A 211 16.67 -6.21 -1.02
N TYR A 212 15.57 -6.07 -1.77
CA TYR A 212 14.33 -6.79 -1.55
C TYR A 212 14.21 -7.99 -2.48
N THR A 213 13.51 -9.03 -2.05
CA THR A 213 13.02 -10.07 -2.97
C THR A 213 11.88 -9.45 -3.79
N HIS A 214 12.01 -9.47 -5.11
CA HIS A 214 11.01 -8.94 -6.00
C HIS A 214 10.07 -10.06 -6.44
N LEU A 215 8.76 -9.82 -6.31
CA LEU A 215 7.74 -10.69 -6.90
C LEU A 215 7.26 -10.13 -8.23
N ASP A 216 6.63 -10.99 -9.02
CA ASP A 216 5.98 -10.57 -10.26
C ASP A 216 4.84 -9.57 -9.95
N PRO A 217 4.58 -8.61 -10.84
CA PRO A 217 3.51 -7.65 -10.66
C PRO A 217 2.15 -8.34 -10.49
N TRP A 218 1.39 -7.90 -9.49
CA TRP A 218 -0.01 -8.30 -9.37
C TRP A 218 -0.84 -7.68 -10.50
N PRO A 219 -1.73 -8.44 -11.17
CA PRO A 219 -2.58 -7.92 -12.24
C PRO A 219 -3.72 -7.07 -11.66
N ALA A 220 -3.35 -5.94 -11.06
CA ALA A 220 -4.25 -5.04 -10.34
C ALA A 220 -3.82 -3.59 -10.46
N ASP A 221 -4.78 -2.67 -10.32
CA ASP A 221 -4.49 -1.29 -10.00
C ASP A 221 -4.25 -1.12 -8.49
N HIS A 222 -3.81 0.06 -8.09
CA HIS A 222 -3.46 0.38 -6.70
C HIS A 222 -4.59 0.14 -5.68
N ALA A 223 -5.84 0.28 -6.08
CA ALA A 223 -7.00 -0.03 -5.26
C ALA A 223 -7.30 -1.54 -5.25
N GLY A 224 -7.11 -2.20 -6.40
CA GLY A 224 -7.29 -3.65 -6.56
C GLY A 224 -6.30 -4.47 -5.76
N GLU A 225 -5.08 -3.98 -5.53
CA GLU A 225 -4.07 -4.62 -4.67
C GLU A 225 -4.58 -4.92 -3.25
N ILE A 226 -5.50 -4.10 -2.75
CA ILE A 226 -6.13 -4.25 -1.43
C ILE A 226 -7.61 -4.67 -1.53
N GLY A 227 -8.03 -5.14 -2.70
CA GLY A 227 -9.37 -5.71 -2.93
C GLY A 227 -10.48 -4.71 -3.22
N TRP A 228 -10.17 -3.44 -3.48
CA TRP A 228 -11.14 -2.46 -3.95
C TRP A 228 -11.27 -2.54 -5.47
N SER A 229 -12.37 -3.06 -5.92
CA SER A 229 -12.71 -3.21 -7.33
C SER A 229 -14.08 -2.61 -7.62
N LEU A 230 -14.50 -2.59 -8.88
CA LEU A 230 -15.85 -2.19 -9.24
C LEU A 230 -16.93 -3.03 -8.53
N HIS A 231 -16.62 -4.28 -8.18
CA HIS A 231 -17.50 -5.12 -7.36
C HIS A 231 -17.80 -4.51 -5.98
N SER A 232 -16.84 -3.80 -5.41
CA SER A 232 -16.98 -3.22 -4.07
C SER A 232 -17.99 -2.07 -4.01
N PHE A 233 -18.33 -1.48 -5.16
CA PHE A 233 -19.19 -0.30 -5.28
C PHE A 233 -20.59 -0.61 -5.83
N PHE A 234 -20.82 -1.80 -6.38
CA PHE A 234 -22.10 -2.16 -6.96
C PHE A 234 -22.75 -3.34 -6.23
N PRO A 235 -24.09 -3.42 -6.21
CA PRO A 235 -24.79 -4.56 -5.63
C PRO A 235 -24.32 -5.90 -6.23
N ALA A 236 -24.09 -6.90 -5.40
CA ALA A 236 -23.56 -8.20 -5.79
C ALA A 236 -24.37 -8.86 -6.94
N GLN A 237 -25.70 -8.62 -6.99
CA GLN A 237 -26.57 -9.16 -8.05
C GLN A 237 -26.25 -8.60 -9.43
N LEU A 238 -25.69 -7.39 -9.51
CA LEU A 238 -25.28 -6.77 -10.76
C LEU A 238 -23.87 -7.18 -11.16
N THR A 239 -22.97 -7.29 -10.18
CA THR A 239 -21.55 -7.58 -10.43
C THR A 239 -21.31 -9.05 -10.76
N GLN A 240 -21.90 -10.00 -10.03
CA GLN A 240 -21.72 -11.44 -10.25
C GLN A 240 -22.09 -11.92 -11.67
N ARG A 241 -22.92 -11.15 -12.37
CA ARG A 241 -23.35 -11.52 -13.73
C ARG A 241 -22.37 -11.09 -14.80
N PHE A 242 -21.55 -10.07 -14.54
CA PHE A 242 -20.76 -9.39 -15.57
C PHE A 242 -19.27 -9.26 -15.23
N LEU A 243 -18.87 -9.46 -13.98
CA LEU A 243 -17.50 -9.28 -13.52
C LEU A 243 -16.99 -10.56 -12.82
N PRO A 244 -15.75 -10.97 -13.03
CA PRO A 244 -15.17 -12.10 -12.31
C PRO A 244 -15.07 -11.78 -10.80
N PRO A 245 -15.06 -12.80 -9.93
CA PRO A 245 -14.87 -12.59 -8.49
C PRO A 245 -13.49 -11.99 -8.21
N PRO A 246 -13.35 -11.17 -7.16
CA PRO A 246 -12.06 -10.61 -6.78
C PRO A 246 -11.08 -11.72 -6.39
N THR A 247 -9.83 -11.60 -6.86
CA THR A 247 -8.78 -12.62 -6.68
C THR A 247 -7.73 -12.23 -5.68
N HIS A 248 -7.79 -11.01 -5.14
CA HIS A 248 -6.76 -10.44 -4.25
C HIS A 248 -6.45 -11.32 -3.03
N LEU A 249 -7.44 -11.97 -2.42
CA LEU A 249 -7.23 -12.83 -1.24
C LEU A 249 -6.19 -13.93 -1.49
N ALA A 250 -6.24 -14.56 -2.67
CA ALA A 250 -5.27 -15.58 -3.06
C ALA A 250 -3.83 -15.03 -3.19
N TRP A 251 -3.67 -13.74 -3.49
CA TRP A 251 -2.34 -13.10 -3.51
C TRP A 251 -1.79 -12.93 -2.09
N TYR A 252 -2.66 -12.60 -1.13
CA TYR A 252 -2.27 -12.53 0.29
C TYR A 252 -1.92 -13.91 0.84
N ASP A 253 -2.62 -14.97 0.43
CA ASP A 253 -2.25 -16.36 0.78
C ASP A 253 -0.84 -16.71 0.28
N GLN A 254 -0.49 -16.30 -0.94
CA GLN A 254 0.87 -16.49 -1.47
C GLN A 254 1.91 -15.72 -0.66
N ILE A 255 1.63 -14.47 -0.27
CA ILE A 255 2.50 -13.69 0.63
C ILE A 255 2.68 -14.41 1.95
N VAL A 256 1.58 -14.83 2.58
CA VAL A 256 1.60 -15.49 3.90
C VAL A 256 2.36 -16.81 3.86
N ALA A 257 2.27 -17.57 2.76
CA ALA A 257 3.05 -18.79 2.56
C ALA A 257 4.58 -18.54 2.49
N MET A 258 4.99 -17.29 2.28
CA MET A 258 6.39 -16.88 2.23
C MET A 258 6.91 -16.33 3.58
N LEU A 259 6.05 -16.04 4.56
CA LEU A 259 6.45 -15.52 5.86
C LEU A 259 7.01 -16.61 6.76
#